data_be89a87fbb6971cdd428464ff249e2cd
#
_entry.id   be89a87fbb6971cdd428464ff249e2cd
#
_cell.length_a   1.000
_cell.length_b   1.000
_cell.length_c   1.000
_cell.angle_alpha   90.00
_cell.angle_beta   90.00
_cell.angle_gamma   90.00
#
_symmetry.space_group_name_H-M   'P 1'
#
loop_
_entity.id
_entity.type
_entity.pdbx_description
1 polymer ?
#
loop_
_entity_poly.entity_id
_entity_poly.type
_entity_poly.pdbx_seq_one_letter_code
_entity_poly.pdbx_strand_id
1 'polypeptide(L)'
;MGNEIELPVALTGSMRDFRTIRGANILDRVEAFYNWQQARRRSGLWPLGRSTEMGPHSRCQARTDEGVLFEGVNFASQDYLSLSSHPAVLDAAVETMREFGVHSAGSPALVGNTSVSLMLERKIAAFLKTEHVSLFPTGWAAGYGVIKGLVRPNDHIVMDFLSHACLQEGAQAATKNIHLFRHNSVEMAREKLAKIRATDTENGILVVTEGLFSMDSDTPDLRALQDTAREYGAILVVDVAHDLGCLGEDGRGHIGMQKMIGEIDVVMGSFSKTFASNGGFVAVRNRAVREYLRYYSSPNTFSNAMSPAQAAIVGKCFDIIESEEGAMLRKRLMTNINTLRKLLHNCNFEVYGEPSPIVCVKMGYESLARLVSRRLPSAGLLANLVEYPAVPKERARFRMQVMANHTSHDIVDAVHCLSKAAAAAKFEDDALKAGTMTLAELEAQSLIPESTAATESLHRLSPTAASRGEAEPSLAKLYG
;
A
#
# COMPACT_ATOMS: atom_id res chain seq x y z
N MET A 1 14.23 -2.33 -44.16
CA MET A 1 14.36 -2.10 -42.71
C MET A 1 13.77 -0.75 -42.49
N GLY A 2 12.52 -0.69 -41.99
CA GLY A 2 11.88 0.58 -41.60
C GLY A 2 12.63 1.14 -40.39
N ASN A 3 12.97 2.43 -40.40
CA ASN A 3 13.49 3.11 -39.24
C ASN A 3 12.42 3.01 -38.15
N GLU A 4 12.66 2.22 -37.12
CA GLU A 4 11.84 2.26 -35.89
C GLU A 4 11.98 3.66 -35.32
N ILE A 5 10.85 4.37 -35.20
CA ILE A 5 10.82 5.71 -34.61
C ILE A 5 11.04 5.55 -33.11
N GLU A 6 12.12 6.16 -32.61
CA GLU A 6 12.41 6.15 -31.17
C GLU A 6 11.37 7.00 -30.42
N LEU A 7 10.60 6.37 -29.54
CA LEU A 7 9.59 7.06 -28.73
C LEU A 7 10.26 8.02 -27.72
N PRO A 8 9.64 9.19 -27.46
CA PRO A 8 10.16 10.16 -26.49
C PRO A 8 10.38 9.55 -25.10
N VAL A 9 11.39 10.05 -24.40
CA VAL A 9 11.78 9.58 -23.04
C VAL A 9 10.65 9.71 -22.01
N ALA A 10 9.70 10.62 -22.22
CA ALA A 10 8.48 10.74 -21.41
C ALA A 10 7.60 9.47 -21.48
N LEU A 11 7.65 8.73 -22.58
CA LEU A 11 6.92 7.48 -22.79
C LEU A 11 7.76 6.24 -22.45
N THR A 12 9.09 6.30 -22.51
CA THR A 12 9.98 5.14 -22.40
C THR A 12 10.85 5.09 -21.13
N GLY A 13 11.28 6.24 -20.58
CA GLY A 13 12.10 6.32 -19.36
C GLY A 13 11.37 5.78 -18.12
N SER A 14 12.12 5.41 -17.09
CA SER A 14 11.60 4.82 -15.86
C SER A 14 12.23 5.43 -14.60
N MET A 15 11.60 5.26 -13.45
CA MET A 15 12.15 5.64 -12.13
C MET A 15 13.53 5.04 -11.86
N ARG A 16 13.80 3.85 -12.41
CA ARG A 16 15.09 3.18 -12.23
C ARG A 16 16.24 3.93 -12.86
N ASP A 17 16.01 4.60 -13.99
CA ASP A 17 17.04 5.31 -14.74
C ASP A 17 17.62 6.48 -13.94
N PHE A 18 16.86 6.97 -12.96
CA PHE A 18 17.23 8.10 -12.08
C PHE A 18 17.62 7.68 -10.66
N ARG A 19 17.59 6.38 -10.33
CA ARG A 19 17.90 5.92 -8.97
C ARG A 19 19.39 6.01 -8.63
N THR A 20 20.28 5.83 -9.60
CA THR A 20 21.73 5.72 -9.39
C THR A 20 22.52 6.68 -10.25
N ILE A 21 22.02 7.92 -10.42
CA ILE A 21 22.71 8.97 -11.17
C ILE A 21 24.01 9.34 -10.48
N ARG A 22 25.10 9.41 -11.25
CA ARG A 22 26.41 9.82 -10.77
C ARG A 22 26.52 11.33 -10.75
N GLY A 23 27.25 11.88 -9.79
CA GLY A 23 27.53 13.32 -9.65
C GLY A 23 28.14 13.58 -8.28
N ALA A 24 29.13 14.47 -8.23
CA ALA A 24 29.82 14.82 -6.98
C ALA A 24 28.88 15.61 -6.03
N ASN A 25 28.03 16.48 -6.57
CA ASN A 25 27.02 17.19 -5.79
C ASN A 25 25.73 16.34 -5.71
N ILE A 26 25.37 16.00 -4.46
CA ILE A 26 24.19 15.17 -4.18
C ILE A 26 22.89 15.88 -4.58
N LEU A 27 22.82 17.19 -4.44
CA LEU A 27 21.61 17.97 -4.74
C LEU A 27 21.43 18.14 -6.26
N ASP A 28 22.47 18.47 -7.00
CA ASP A 28 22.39 18.74 -8.42
C ASP A 28 22.05 17.51 -9.25
N ARG A 29 22.54 16.33 -8.83
CA ARG A 29 22.30 15.09 -9.59
C ARG A 29 20.82 14.67 -9.65
N VAL A 30 19.94 15.21 -8.79
CA VAL A 30 18.50 14.89 -8.83
C VAL A 30 17.74 15.69 -9.89
N GLU A 31 18.34 16.72 -10.49
CA GLU A 31 17.71 17.56 -11.52
C GLU A 31 17.30 16.76 -12.77
N ALA A 32 18.08 15.74 -13.13
CA ALA A 32 17.75 14.89 -14.28
C ALA A 32 16.39 14.18 -14.09
N PHE A 33 16.11 13.70 -12.88
CA PHE A 33 14.80 13.14 -12.53
C PHE A 33 13.70 14.21 -12.62
N TYR A 34 13.95 15.40 -12.07
CA TYR A 34 12.98 16.49 -12.11
C TYR A 34 12.63 16.90 -13.54
N ASN A 35 13.63 17.03 -14.41
CA ASN A 35 13.42 17.38 -15.82
C ASN A 35 12.60 16.31 -16.57
N TRP A 36 12.86 15.03 -16.32
CA TRP A 36 12.05 13.94 -16.86
C TRP A 36 10.61 13.97 -16.32
N GLN A 37 10.43 14.23 -15.02
CA GLN A 37 9.12 14.38 -14.41
C GLN A 37 8.34 15.54 -15.03
N GLN A 38 9.01 16.70 -15.25
CA GLN A 38 8.39 17.86 -15.90
C GLN A 38 7.99 17.56 -17.36
N ALA A 39 8.81 16.82 -18.10
CA ALA A 39 8.43 16.38 -19.44
C ALA A 39 7.15 15.52 -19.41
N ARG A 40 7.05 14.58 -18.47
CA ARG A 40 5.84 13.76 -18.29
C ARG A 40 4.62 14.58 -17.86
N ARG A 41 4.79 15.57 -16.99
CA ARG A 41 3.71 16.48 -16.57
C ARG A 41 3.15 17.26 -17.75
N ARG A 42 3.99 17.92 -18.53
CA ARG A 42 3.55 18.67 -19.72
C ARG A 42 2.71 17.82 -20.67
N SER A 43 3.05 16.56 -20.82
CA SER A 43 2.31 15.62 -21.67
C SER A 43 1.12 14.96 -20.96
N GLY A 44 0.83 15.29 -19.69
CA GLY A 44 -0.22 14.66 -18.89
C GLY A 44 0.06 13.19 -18.53
N LEU A 45 1.33 12.75 -18.66
CA LEU A 45 1.76 11.34 -18.47
C LEU A 45 2.26 11.05 -17.05
N TRP A 46 2.07 11.98 -16.08
CA TRP A 46 2.47 11.81 -14.69
C TRP A 46 1.28 11.44 -13.81
N PRO A 47 1.11 10.15 -13.43
CA PRO A 47 -0.08 9.70 -12.69
C PRO A 47 0.07 9.75 -11.17
N LEU A 48 1.22 10.22 -10.66
CA LEU A 48 1.57 10.17 -9.25
C LEU A 48 1.34 11.52 -8.57
N GLY A 49 1.34 11.55 -7.21
CA GLY A 49 1.20 12.77 -6.44
C GLY A 49 -0.21 13.35 -6.42
N ARG A 50 -1.23 12.57 -6.77
CA ARG A 50 -2.65 12.97 -6.70
C ARG A 50 -3.09 13.13 -5.25
N SER A 51 -4.00 14.07 -5.00
CA SER A 51 -4.65 14.26 -3.70
C SER A 51 -6.17 14.12 -3.81
N THR A 52 -6.82 13.77 -2.71
CA THR A 52 -8.29 13.73 -2.62
C THR A 52 -8.78 14.93 -1.80
N GLU A 53 -9.93 15.49 -2.18
CA GLU A 53 -10.58 16.62 -1.46
C GLU A 53 -11.52 16.13 -0.35
N MET A 54 -11.62 14.82 -0.17
CA MET A 54 -12.53 14.18 0.78
C MET A 54 -11.99 12.81 1.20
N GLY A 55 -12.66 12.16 2.14
CA GLY A 55 -12.33 10.79 2.55
C GLY A 55 -12.40 9.79 1.39
N PRO A 56 -11.86 8.57 1.55
CA PRO A 56 -11.81 7.56 0.51
C PRO A 56 -13.17 6.88 0.28
N HIS A 57 -14.11 7.61 -0.32
CA HIS A 57 -15.39 7.05 -0.76
C HIS A 57 -15.27 6.37 -2.13
N SER A 58 -16.30 5.59 -2.50
CA SER A 58 -16.36 4.90 -3.81
C SER A 58 -16.35 5.87 -4.99
N ARG A 59 -16.81 7.10 -4.79
CA ARG A 59 -16.65 8.24 -5.70
C ARG A 59 -16.01 9.38 -4.92
N CYS A 60 -15.05 10.04 -5.53
CA CYS A 60 -14.39 11.16 -4.86
C CYS A 60 -13.94 12.23 -5.85
N GLN A 61 -13.76 13.43 -5.30
CA GLN A 61 -13.04 14.51 -5.98
C GLN A 61 -11.56 14.38 -5.66
N ALA A 62 -10.73 14.51 -6.67
CA ALA A 62 -9.29 14.42 -6.57
C ALA A 62 -8.63 15.51 -7.42
N ARG A 63 -7.37 15.82 -7.11
CA ARG A 63 -6.52 16.68 -7.90
C ARG A 63 -5.32 15.93 -8.44
N THR A 64 -4.90 16.28 -9.64
CA THR A 64 -3.56 15.93 -10.11
C THR A 64 -2.52 16.66 -9.25
N ASP A 65 -1.24 16.26 -9.33
CA ASP A 65 -0.18 16.98 -8.63
C ASP A 65 0.07 18.41 -9.18
N GLU A 66 -0.50 18.73 -10.35
CA GLU A 66 -0.54 20.07 -10.93
C GLU A 66 -1.77 20.88 -10.48
N GLY A 67 -2.61 20.31 -9.62
CA GLY A 67 -3.77 20.98 -9.01
C GLY A 67 -5.07 20.91 -9.81
N VAL A 68 -5.11 20.18 -10.92
CA VAL A 68 -6.33 20.05 -11.75
C VAL A 68 -7.35 19.16 -11.06
N LEU A 69 -8.53 19.73 -10.76
CA LEU A 69 -9.63 19.01 -10.10
C LEU A 69 -10.36 18.12 -11.09
N PHE A 70 -10.70 16.91 -10.65
CA PHE A 70 -11.56 15.98 -11.38
C PHE A 70 -12.36 15.12 -10.39
N GLU A 71 -13.45 14.53 -10.86
CA GLU A 71 -14.30 13.66 -10.09
C GLU A 71 -14.36 12.27 -10.76
N GLY A 72 -14.42 11.21 -9.98
CA GLY A 72 -14.51 9.87 -10.54
C GLY A 72 -14.75 8.76 -9.54
N VAL A 73 -14.98 7.57 -10.07
CA VAL A 73 -15.04 6.33 -9.30
C VAL A 73 -13.64 6.02 -8.77
N ASN A 74 -13.54 5.73 -7.48
CA ASN A 74 -12.28 5.60 -6.77
C ASN A 74 -11.85 4.14 -6.62
N PHE A 75 -11.00 3.67 -7.51
CA PHE A 75 -10.29 2.39 -7.41
C PHE A 75 -8.81 2.59 -7.04
N ALA A 76 -8.43 3.74 -6.45
CA ALA A 76 -7.06 4.04 -6.04
C ALA A 76 -6.82 3.89 -4.54
N SER A 77 -7.86 4.04 -3.71
CA SER A 77 -7.75 3.96 -2.24
C SER A 77 -7.79 2.52 -1.73
N GLN A 78 -7.01 2.24 -0.68
CA GLN A 78 -6.86 0.89 -0.11
C GLN A 78 -7.77 0.66 1.12
N ASP A 79 -8.92 1.28 1.17
CA ASP A 79 -9.89 1.15 2.25
C ASP A 79 -10.86 -0.02 1.97
N TYR A 80 -10.32 -1.24 1.97
CA TYR A 80 -11.00 -2.43 1.43
C TYR A 80 -12.39 -2.69 2.02
N LEU A 81 -12.57 -2.51 3.33
CA LEU A 81 -13.87 -2.66 3.99
C LEU A 81 -14.62 -1.32 4.16
N SER A 82 -14.08 -0.22 3.63
CA SER A 82 -14.68 1.14 3.72
C SER A 82 -14.85 1.61 5.16
N LEU A 83 -13.86 1.33 6.01
CA LEU A 83 -13.90 1.66 7.44
C LEU A 83 -13.38 3.06 7.76
N SER A 84 -12.67 3.73 6.84
CA SER A 84 -12.07 5.05 7.09
C SER A 84 -13.10 6.15 7.38
N SER A 85 -14.32 5.99 6.88
CA SER A 85 -15.43 6.92 7.12
C SER A 85 -16.56 6.30 7.96
N HIS A 86 -16.33 5.13 8.57
CA HIS A 86 -17.34 4.42 9.36
C HIS A 86 -17.63 5.20 10.66
N PRO A 87 -18.91 5.51 10.99
CA PRO A 87 -19.25 6.35 12.15
C PRO A 87 -18.64 5.86 13.46
N ALA A 88 -18.77 4.56 13.78
CA ALA A 88 -18.22 4.01 15.01
C ALA A 88 -16.69 4.07 15.09
N VAL A 89 -15.99 4.08 13.95
CA VAL A 89 -14.52 4.22 13.88
C VAL A 89 -14.13 5.67 14.14
N LEU A 90 -14.88 6.62 13.57
CA LEU A 90 -14.69 8.06 13.83
C LEU A 90 -14.98 8.41 15.29
N ASP A 91 -16.07 7.89 15.86
CA ASP A 91 -16.43 8.12 17.26
C ASP A 91 -15.35 7.60 18.21
N ALA A 92 -14.84 6.38 17.97
CA ALA A 92 -13.74 5.81 18.76
C ALA A 92 -12.48 6.68 18.74
N ALA A 93 -12.16 7.29 17.59
CA ALA A 93 -11.02 8.20 17.46
C ALA A 93 -11.25 9.47 18.28
N VAL A 94 -12.44 10.11 18.16
CA VAL A 94 -12.78 11.37 18.83
C VAL A 94 -12.83 11.19 20.35
N GLU A 95 -13.49 10.14 20.83
CA GLU A 95 -13.59 9.82 22.26
C GLU A 95 -12.20 9.59 22.86
N THR A 96 -11.37 8.80 22.20
CA THR A 96 -10.00 8.52 22.66
C THR A 96 -9.13 9.77 22.67
N MET A 97 -9.26 10.66 21.67
CA MET A 97 -8.52 11.93 21.68
C MET A 97 -8.95 12.85 22.84
N ARG A 98 -10.21 12.83 23.23
CA ARG A 98 -10.68 13.61 24.40
C ARG A 98 -10.12 13.09 25.72
N GLU A 99 -9.95 11.77 25.85
CA GLU A 99 -9.50 11.13 27.09
C GLU A 99 -7.97 11.10 27.21
N PHE A 100 -7.26 10.72 26.13
CA PHE A 100 -5.80 10.47 26.13
C PHE A 100 -4.97 11.56 25.43
N GLY A 101 -5.61 12.55 24.81
CA GLY A 101 -4.92 13.50 23.94
C GLY A 101 -4.60 12.90 22.56
N VAL A 102 -3.91 13.70 21.74
CA VAL A 102 -3.66 13.38 20.31
C VAL A 102 -2.40 12.55 20.07
N HIS A 103 -1.53 12.41 21.07
CA HIS A 103 -0.21 11.79 20.89
C HIS A 103 0.25 11.05 22.14
N SER A 104 1.00 9.96 21.95
CA SER A 104 1.59 9.15 23.04
C SER A 104 2.82 9.80 23.68
N ALA A 105 3.46 10.73 22.98
CA ALA A 105 4.64 11.52 23.40
C ALA A 105 5.85 10.71 23.90
N GLY A 106 5.96 9.43 23.50
CA GLY A 106 7.05 8.58 23.93
C GLY A 106 7.23 7.32 23.06
N SER A 107 8.39 6.72 23.18
CA SER A 107 8.71 5.43 22.54
C SER A 107 8.06 4.26 23.30
N PRO A 108 7.67 3.16 22.61
CA PRO A 108 7.18 1.94 23.27
C PRO A 108 8.17 1.33 24.28
N ALA A 109 9.46 1.56 24.10
CA ALA A 109 10.52 1.12 25.01
C ALA A 109 10.58 1.92 26.33
N LEU A 110 9.95 3.09 26.37
CA LEU A 110 9.94 4.00 27.52
C LEU A 110 8.49 4.19 28.07
N VAL A 111 7.86 5.33 27.80
CA VAL A 111 6.52 5.69 28.33
C VAL A 111 5.51 5.92 27.21
N GLY A 112 5.77 5.44 25.99
CA GLY A 112 4.89 5.68 24.84
C GLY A 112 3.67 4.76 24.76
N ASN A 113 3.65 3.62 25.46
CA ASN A 113 2.49 2.74 25.46
C ASN A 113 1.35 3.32 26.33
N THR A 114 0.13 3.18 25.81
CA THR A 114 -1.11 3.52 26.56
C THR A 114 -1.92 2.26 26.85
N SER A 115 -2.90 2.35 27.77
CA SER A 115 -3.84 1.26 28.00
C SER A 115 -4.55 0.84 26.71
N VAL A 116 -4.84 1.79 25.81
CA VAL A 116 -5.48 1.56 24.49
C VAL A 116 -4.58 0.75 23.60
N SER A 117 -3.28 1.10 23.49
CA SER A 117 -2.32 0.34 22.68
C SER A 117 -2.10 -1.08 23.21
N LEU A 118 -2.06 -1.25 24.55
CA LEU A 118 -1.93 -2.58 25.17
C LEU A 118 -3.19 -3.44 24.99
N MET A 119 -4.39 -2.82 24.97
CA MET A 119 -5.63 -3.53 24.61
C MET A 119 -5.61 -3.99 23.16
N LEU A 120 -5.11 -3.15 22.24
CA LEU A 120 -4.97 -3.51 20.84
C LEU A 120 -3.99 -4.68 20.66
N GLU A 121 -2.83 -4.68 21.35
CA GLU A 121 -1.89 -5.83 21.31
C GLU A 121 -2.59 -7.14 21.69
N ARG A 122 -3.39 -7.13 22.78
CA ARG A 122 -4.16 -8.29 23.22
C ARG A 122 -5.23 -8.73 22.21
N LYS A 123 -5.92 -7.78 21.59
CA LYS A 123 -6.94 -8.05 20.57
C LYS A 123 -6.34 -8.72 19.33
N ILE A 124 -5.23 -8.21 18.83
CA ILE A 124 -4.50 -8.81 17.70
C ILE A 124 -4.01 -10.21 18.06
N ALA A 125 -3.45 -10.39 19.26
CA ALA A 125 -2.98 -11.68 19.73
C ALA A 125 -4.11 -12.73 19.75
N ALA A 126 -5.29 -12.36 20.27
CA ALA A 126 -6.47 -13.22 20.27
C ALA A 126 -6.96 -13.55 18.85
N PHE A 127 -7.03 -12.54 17.97
CA PHE A 127 -7.48 -12.69 16.59
C PHE A 127 -6.58 -13.64 15.78
N LEU A 128 -5.26 -13.55 15.96
CA LEU A 128 -4.27 -14.38 15.26
C LEU A 128 -3.95 -15.70 15.99
N LYS A 129 -4.53 -15.93 17.17
CA LYS A 129 -4.20 -17.06 18.07
C LYS A 129 -2.70 -17.15 18.34
N THR A 130 -2.09 -16.01 18.61
CA THR A 130 -0.71 -15.86 19.06
C THR A 130 -0.69 -15.31 20.50
N GLU A 131 0.47 -15.29 21.15
CA GLU A 131 0.55 -14.90 22.57
C GLU A 131 0.99 -13.44 22.75
N HIS A 132 1.83 -12.94 21.85
CA HIS A 132 2.48 -11.65 22.02
C HIS A 132 2.47 -10.83 20.73
N VAL A 133 2.22 -9.53 20.86
CA VAL A 133 2.23 -8.56 19.78
C VAL A 133 3.07 -7.36 20.18
N SER A 134 3.76 -6.77 19.22
CA SER A 134 4.39 -5.44 19.32
C SER A 134 3.81 -4.54 18.25
N LEU A 135 3.39 -3.33 18.62
CA LEU A 135 2.91 -2.31 17.70
C LEU A 135 4.08 -1.46 17.17
N PHE A 136 3.94 -0.99 15.96
CA PHE A 136 4.91 -0.12 15.27
C PHE A 136 4.20 1.12 14.71
N PRO A 137 4.91 2.26 14.53
CA PRO A 137 4.29 3.50 14.06
C PRO A 137 3.77 3.41 12.61
N THR A 138 4.28 2.51 11.80
CA THR A 138 3.81 2.20 10.44
C THR A 138 3.98 0.73 10.12
N GLY A 139 3.24 0.21 9.11
CA GLY A 139 3.47 -1.14 8.58
C GLY A 139 4.87 -1.30 7.98
N TRP A 140 5.38 -0.25 7.32
CA TRP A 140 6.74 -0.23 6.81
C TRP A 140 7.78 -0.44 7.94
N ALA A 141 7.60 0.27 9.06
CA ALA A 141 8.46 0.15 10.25
C ALA A 141 8.38 -1.26 10.87
N ALA A 142 7.22 -1.92 10.83
CA ALA A 142 7.06 -3.29 11.31
C ALA A 142 7.83 -4.29 10.43
N GLY A 143 7.69 -4.21 9.09
CA GLY A 143 8.38 -5.10 8.15
C GLY A 143 9.90 -4.93 8.17
N TYR A 144 10.39 -3.68 8.13
CA TYR A 144 11.82 -3.39 8.30
C TYR A 144 12.31 -3.83 9.67
N GLY A 145 11.56 -3.48 10.71
CA GLY A 145 11.95 -3.65 12.10
C GLY A 145 12.00 -5.08 12.57
N VAL A 146 11.12 -5.97 12.09
CA VAL A 146 11.15 -7.39 12.45
C VAL A 146 12.41 -8.06 11.93
N ILE A 147 12.78 -7.79 10.69
CA ILE A 147 13.99 -8.38 10.08
C ILE A 147 15.24 -7.80 10.72
N LYS A 148 15.39 -6.46 10.72
CA LYS A 148 16.57 -5.79 11.30
C LYS A 148 16.74 -6.04 12.79
N GLY A 149 15.63 -6.24 13.51
CA GLY A 149 15.65 -6.55 14.94
C GLY A 149 16.13 -7.97 15.24
N LEU A 150 15.73 -8.96 14.46
CA LEU A 150 16.03 -10.38 14.73
C LEU A 150 17.31 -10.87 14.05
N VAL A 151 17.57 -10.48 12.81
CA VAL A 151 18.66 -11.00 11.99
C VAL A 151 19.99 -10.31 12.34
N ARG A 152 21.05 -11.09 12.40
CA ARG A 152 22.43 -10.66 12.67
C ARG A 152 23.27 -10.71 11.38
N PRO A 153 24.44 -10.07 11.32
CA PRO A 153 25.25 -9.97 10.10
C PRO A 153 25.63 -11.30 9.45
N ASN A 154 25.75 -12.37 10.23
CA ASN A 154 26.10 -13.71 9.73
C ASN A 154 24.87 -14.60 9.43
N ASP A 155 23.69 -14.23 9.91
CA ASP A 155 22.46 -14.96 9.64
C ASP A 155 22.09 -14.88 8.16
N HIS A 156 21.23 -15.78 7.73
CA HIS A 156 20.75 -15.88 6.35
C HIS A 156 19.27 -15.46 6.23
N ILE A 157 18.93 -14.86 5.10
CA ILE A 157 17.54 -14.57 4.72
C ILE A 157 17.24 -15.26 3.40
N VAL A 158 16.21 -16.11 3.39
CA VAL A 158 15.65 -16.75 2.18
C VAL A 158 14.33 -16.04 1.89
N MET A 159 14.26 -15.24 0.82
CA MET A 159 13.15 -14.30 0.59
C MET A 159 12.57 -14.46 -0.81
N ASP A 160 11.24 -14.41 -0.89
CA ASP A 160 10.57 -14.26 -2.20
C ASP A 160 11.01 -12.95 -2.87
N PHE A 161 11.39 -13.02 -4.15
CA PHE A 161 11.98 -11.86 -4.83
C PHE A 161 10.98 -10.71 -5.06
N LEU A 162 9.66 -10.94 -4.92
CA LEU A 162 8.62 -9.92 -4.98
C LEU A 162 8.20 -9.37 -3.60
N SER A 163 8.86 -9.79 -2.52
CA SER A 163 8.56 -9.27 -1.18
C SER A 163 8.61 -7.75 -1.13
N HIS A 164 7.74 -7.15 -0.31
CA HIS A 164 7.58 -5.69 -0.18
C HIS A 164 8.90 -4.97 0.16
N ALA A 165 9.04 -3.73 -0.29
CA ALA A 165 10.25 -2.93 -0.11
C ALA A 165 10.72 -2.85 1.34
N CYS A 166 9.82 -2.76 2.33
CA CYS A 166 10.20 -2.72 3.75
C CYS A 166 10.91 -4.01 4.21
N LEU A 167 10.53 -5.16 3.67
CA LEU A 167 11.17 -6.45 3.95
C LEU A 167 12.53 -6.53 3.27
N GLN A 168 12.61 -6.13 2.00
CA GLN A 168 13.87 -6.10 1.23
C GLN A 168 14.89 -5.13 1.86
N GLU A 169 14.49 -3.92 2.23
CA GLU A 169 15.38 -2.95 2.86
C GLU A 169 15.78 -3.37 4.28
N GLY A 170 14.87 -3.99 5.04
CA GLY A 170 15.17 -4.63 6.31
C GLY A 170 16.23 -5.72 6.18
N ALA A 171 16.12 -6.56 5.16
CA ALA A 171 17.08 -7.61 4.83
C ALA A 171 18.46 -7.04 4.48
N GLN A 172 18.51 -6.06 3.58
CA GLN A 172 19.75 -5.40 3.16
C GLN A 172 20.45 -4.68 4.33
N ALA A 173 19.69 -4.13 5.26
CA ALA A 173 20.23 -3.49 6.46
C ALA A 173 20.72 -4.48 7.53
N ALA A 174 20.22 -5.71 7.52
CA ALA A 174 20.54 -6.72 8.54
C ALA A 174 21.75 -7.58 8.19
N THR A 175 21.82 -8.10 6.98
CA THR A 175 22.88 -9.04 6.53
C THR A 175 23.17 -8.89 5.03
N LYS A 176 24.32 -9.42 4.60
CA LYS A 176 24.65 -9.61 3.18
C LYS A 176 24.25 -10.99 2.65
N ASN A 177 23.87 -11.92 3.52
CA ASN A 177 23.53 -13.31 3.19
C ASN A 177 22.04 -13.40 2.79
N ILE A 178 21.66 -12.72 1.70
CA ILE A 178 20.28 -12.69 1.20
C ILE A 178 20.20 -13.62 -0.02
N HIS A 179 19.29 -14.60 0.06
CA HIS A 179 19.07 -15.63 -0.94
C HIS A 179 17.66 -15.49 -1.50
N LEU A 180 17.52 -14.85 -2.65
CA LEU A 180 16.22 -14.69 -3.30
C LEU A 180 15.78 -15.99 -3.96
N PHE A 181 14.51 -16.36 -3.81
CA PHE A 181 13.89 -17.44 -4.56
C PHE A 181 12.80 -16.90 -5.49
N ARG A 182 12.52 -17.68 -6.56
CA ARG A 182 11.49 -17.31 -7.52
C ARG A 182 10.13 -17.26 -6.86
N HIS A 183 9.36 -16.24 -7.21
CA HIS A 183 8.03 -15.97 -6.69
C HIS A 183 7.17 -17.24 -6.54
N ASN A 184 6.64 -17.41 -5.33
CA ASN A 184 5.78 -18.52 -4.90
C ASN A 184 6.40 -19.92 -5.09
N SER A 185 7.74 -20.06 -5.26
CA SER A 185 8.37 -21.36 -5.44
C SER A 185 8.91 -21.95 -4.14
N VAL A 186 8.13 -22.86 -3.54
CA VAL A 186 8.53 -23.63 -2.35
C VAL A 186 9.76 -24.49 -2.63
N GLU A 187 9.87 -25.05 -3.85
CA GLU A 187 11.00 -25.88 -4.27
C GLU A 187 12.31 -25.09 -4.25
N MET A 188 12.31 -23.87 -4.81
CA MET A 188 13.51 -23.03 -4.78
C MET A 188 13.84 -22.53 -3.37
N ALA A 189 12.83 -22.24 -2.54
CA ALA A 189 13.07 -21.93 -1.14
C ALA A 189 13.77 -23.11 -0.44
N ARG A 190 13.28 -24.33 -0.62
CA ARG A 190 13.88 -25.58 -0.10
C ARG A 190 15.32 -25.76 -0.58
N GLU A 191 15.60 -25.59 -1.87
CA GLU A 191 16.96 -25.67 -2.43
C GLU A 191 17.92 -24.67 -1.77
N LYS A 192 17.47 -23.43 -1.54
CA LYS A 192 18.27 -22.39 -0.85
C LYS A 192 18.56 -22.80 0.59
N LEU A 193 17.53 -23.26 1.33
CA LEU A 193 17.65 -23.72 2.72
C LEU A 193 18.61 -24.91 2.84
N ALA A 194 18.47 -25.92 1.97
CA ALA A 194 19.34 -27.09 1.95
C ALA A 194 20.81 -26.70 1.69
N LYS A 195 21.04 -25.78 0.72
CA LYS A 195 22.40 -25.30 0.39
C LYS A 195 23.03 -24.55 1.58
N ILE A 196 22.27 -23.72 2.29
CA ILE A 196 22.75 -23.01 3.47
C ILE A 196 23.13 -24.01 4.56
N ARG A 197 22.23 -24.92 4.94
CA ARG A 197 22.45 -25.87 6.02
C ARG A 197 23.56 -26.88 5.74
N ALA A 198 23.88 -27.14 4.48
CA ALA A 198 25.03 -27.98 4.12
C ALA A 198 26.39 -27.34 4.48
N THR A 199 26.44 -26.01 4.66
CA THR A 199 27.70 -25.28 4.92
C THR A 199 27.67 -24.45 6.20
N ASP A 200 26.50 -24.14 6.73
CA ASP A 200 26.30 -23.34 7.93
C ASP A 200 25.19 -23.93 8.83
N THR A 201 25.62 -24.49 9.97
CA THR A 201 24.73 -25.04 10.98
C THR A 201 24.61 -24.17 12.24
N GLU A 202 25.34 -23.06 12.33
CA GLU A 202 25.43 -22.20 13.51
C GLU A 202 24.55 -20.96 13.43
N ASN A 203 24.46 -20.33 12.22
CA ASN A 203 23.73 -19.08 12.06
C ASN A 203 22.23 -19.32 11.79
N GLY A 204 21.40 -18.33 12.15
CA GLY A 204 19.96 -18.35 11.96
C GLY A 204 19.56 -18.22 10.49
N ILE A 205 18.38 -18.72 10.13
CA ILE A 205 17.78 -18.50 8.81
C ILE A 205 16.36 -17.93 8.99
N LEU A 206 16.08 -16.82 8.30
CA LEU A 206 14.76 -16.24 8.21
C LEU A 206 14.21 -16.47 6.79
N VAL A 207 13.04 -17.12 6.69
CA VAL A 207 12.27 -17.23 5.43
C VAL A 207 11.24 -16.11 5.41
N VAL A 208 11.10 -15.40 4.28
CA VAL A 208 10.23 -14.21 4.18
C VAL A 208 9.32 -14.32 2.97
N THR A 209 8.01 -14.15 3.21
CA THR A 209 6.97 -14.14 2.18
C THR A 209 5.79 -13.23 2.60
N GLU A 210 4.78 -13.12 1.73
CA GLU A 210 3.54 -12.37 1.99
C GLU A 210 2.33 -13.31 1.93
N GLY A 211 1.27 -12.98 2.65
CA GLY A 211 -0.02 -13.67 2.55
C GLY A 211 -0.72 -13.35 1.23
N LEU A 212 -0.62 -12.10 0.78
CA LEU A 212 -1.14 -11.63 -0.50
C LEU A 212 -0.16 -10.64 -1.12
N PHE A 213 0.43 -11.00 -2.25
CA PHE A 213 1.34 -10.13 -2.99
C PHE A 213 0.59 -9.03 -3.74
N SER A 214 0.97 -7.79 -3.48
CA SER A 214 0.21 -6.62 -3.95
C SER A 214 0.31 -6.33 -5.44
N MET A 215 1.34 -6.85 -6.13
CA MET A 215 1.59 -6.57 -7.54
C MET A 215 0.98 -7.60 -8.48
N ASP A 216 0.88 -8.85 -8.04
CA ASP A 216 0.33 -9.95 -8.83
C ASP A 216 -1.01 -10.47 -8.29
N SER A 217 -1.41 -10.07 -7.08
CA SER A 217 -2.68 -10.48 -6.44
C SER A 217 -2.77 -12.00 -6.26
N ASP A 218 -1.70 -12.59 -5.75
CA ASP A 218 -1.57 -14.04 -5.54
C ASP A 218 -0.97 -14.35 -4.16
N THR A 219 -0.99 -15.63 -3.79
CA THR A 219 -0.59 -16.12 -2.47
C THR A 219 0.30 -17.36 -2.63
N PRO A 220 1.31 -17.57 -1.76
CA PRO A 220 2.08 -18.80 -1.72
C PRO A 220 1.33 -19.92 -0.99
N ASP A 221 1.83 -21.14 -1.13
CA ASP A 221 1.51 -22.24 -0.22
C ASP A 221 2.23 -22.01 1.13
N LEU A 222 1.54 -21.35 2.07
CA LEU A 222 2.08 -20.98 3.37
C LEU A 222 2.39 -22.22 4.22
N ARG A 223 1.59 -23.30 4.08
CA ARG A 223 1.83 -24.56 4.81
C ARG A 223 3.12 -25.21 4.34
N ALA A 224 3.27 -25.37 3.05
CA ALA A 224 4.48 -25.96 2.49
C ALA A 224 5.73 -25.14 2.80
N LEU A 225 5.64 -23.79 2.78
CA LEU A 225 6.74 -22.92 3.20
C LEU A 225 7.08 -23.05 4.67
N GLN A 226 6.06 -23.09 5.57
CA GLN A 226 6.28 -23.25 7.00
C GLN A 226 6.90 -24.61 7.34
N ASP A 227 6.40 -25.69 6.73
CA ASP A 227 6.93 -27.04 6.93
C ASP A 227 8.37 -27.13 6.40
N THR A 228 8.64 -26.54 5.24
CA THR A 228 9.99 -26.45 4.68
C THR A 228 10.91 -25.63 5.59
N ALA A 229 10.48 -24.49 6.10
CA ALA A 229 11.29 -23.70 7.04
C ALA A 229 11.65 -24.51 8.30
N ARG A 230 10.67 -25.19 8.90
CA ARG A 230 10.89 -26.05 10.07
C ARG A 230 11.87 -27.20 9.82
N GLU A 231 11.80 -27.85 8.66
CA GLU A 231 12.72 -28.92 8.27
C GLU A 231 14.19 -28.50 8.35
N TYR A 232 14.49 -27.25 8.00
CA TYR A 232 15.84 -26.69 8.03
C TYR A 232 16.15 -25.83 9.26
N GLY A 233 15.29 -25.86 10.30
CA GLY A 233 15.46 -25.03 11.49
C GLY A 233 15.46 -23.52 11.19
N ALA A 234 14.68 -23.11 10.19
CA ALA A 234 14.47 -21.73 9.81
C ALA A 234 13.13 -21.21 10.37
N ILE A 235 12.99 -19.89 10.47
CA ILE A 235 11.80 -19.19 10.96
C ILE A 235 11.09 -18.52 9.79
N LEU A 236 9.75 -18.70 9.68
CA LEU A 236 8.94 -18.09 8.65
C LEU A 236 8.31 -16.78 9.13
N VAL A 237 8.51 -15.71 8.35
CA VAL A 237 7.82 -14.42 8.48
C VAL A 237 6.82 -14.27 7.33
N VAL A 238 5.57 -13.95 7.66
CA VAL A 238 4.50 -13.70 6.70
C VAL A 238 3.97 -12.27 6.88
N ASP A 239 4.01 -11.47 5.82
CA ASP A 239 3.36 -10.16 5.74
C ASP A 239 1.89 -10.32 5.31
N VAL A 240 0.96 -9.90 6.18
CA VAL A 240 -0.49 -10.00 5.96
C VAL A 240 -1.15 -8.63 5.72
N ALA A 241 -0.39 -7.64 5.27
CA ALA A 241 -0.87 -6.26 5.14
C ALA A 241 -2.02 -6.10 4.15
N HIS A 242 -2.15 -6.96 3.14
CA HIS A 242 -3.14 -6.84 2.07
C HIS A 242 -4.37 -7.74 2.21
N ASP A 243 -4.35 -8.71 3.10
CA ASP A 243 -5.40 -9.71 3.22
C ASP A 243 -6.05 -9.80 4.60
N LEU A 244 -5.32 -9.42 5.67
CA LEU A 244 -5.86 -9.44 7.02
C LEU A 244 -7.01 -8.43 7.18
N GLY A 245 -8.09 -8.90 7.79
CA GLY A 245 -9.32 -8.15 8.02
C GLY A 245 -10.34 -8.26 6.87
N CYS A 246 -9.90 -8.40 5.63
CA CYS A 246 -10.78 -8.29 4.46
C CYS A 246 -10.99 -9.58 3.67
N LEU A 247 -10.12 -10.58 3.80
CA LEU A 247 -10.25 -11.87 3.13
C LEU A 247 -10.48 -13.03 4.11
N GLY A 248 -11.06 -14.10 3.58
CA GLY A 248 -11.49 -15.25 4.37
C GLY A 248 -12.85 -15.04 5.03
N GLU A 249 -13.47 -16.11 5.49
CA GLU A 249 -14.80 -16.09 6.10
C GLU A 249 -14.81 -15.25 7.39
N ASP A 250 -13.75 -15.37 8.18
CA ASP A 250 -13.57 -14.70 9.47
C ASP A 250 -12.62 -13.47 9.41
N GLY A 251 -12.18 -13.06 8.21
CA GLY A 251 -11.28 -11.92 8.02
C GLY A 251 -9.81 -12.20 8.36
N ARG A 252 -9.43 -13.47 8.56
CA ARG A 252 -8.05 -13.83 8.92
C ARG A 252 -7.10 -13.97 7.71
N GLY A 253 -7.52 -13.52 6.52
CA GLY A 253 -6.70 -13.54 5.33
C GLY A 253 -6.29 -14.94 4.88
N HIS A 254 -5.24 -15.03 4.07
CA HIS A 254 -4.75 -16.31 3.55
C HIS A 254 -4.22 -17.24 4.63
N ILE A 255 -3.69 -16.70 5.75
CA ILE A 255 -3.31 -17.55 6.89
C ILE A 255 -4.52 -18.27 7.50
N GLY A 256 -5.71 -17.63 7.51
CA GLY A 256 -6.97 -18.27 7.91
C GLY A 256 -7.49 -19.24 6.86
N MET A 257 -7.53 -18.82 5.60
CA MET A 257 -8.00 -19.64 4.47
C MET A 257 -7.19 -20.92 4.30
N GLN A 258 -5.89 -20.90 4.55
CA GLN A 258 -5.00 -22.06 4.51
C GLN A 258 -4.89 -22.80 5.85
N LYS A 259 -5.72 -22.44 6.85
CA LYS A 259 -5.76 -23.08 8.19
C LYS A 259 -4.41 -23.02 8.92
N MET A 260 -3.71 -21.88 8.81
CA MET A 260 -2.39 -21.64 9.42
C MET A 260 -2.44 -20.68 10.62
N ILE A 261 -3.65 -20.33 11.10
CA ILE A 261 -3.82 -19.45 12.26
C ILE A 261 -3.17 -20.08 13.50
N GLY A 262 -2.25 -19.33 14.12
CA GLY A 262 -1.45 -19.81 15.24
C GLY A 262 -0.28 -20.74 14.85
N GLU A 263 -0.09 -21.06 13.57
CA GLU A 263 0.96 -21.95 13.08
C GLU A 263 2.19 -21.22 12.52
N ILE A 264 2.00 -20.00 12.01
CA ILE A 264 3.09 -19.18 11.48
C ILE A 264 3.98 -18.67 12.62
N ASP A 265 5.30 -18.73 12.43
CA ASP A 265 6.26 -18.34 13.47
C ASP A 265 6.21 -16.86 13.78
N VAL A 266 6.16 -16.01 12.74
CA VAL A 266 6.09 -14.57 12.86
C VAL A 266 5.11 -14.02 11.83
N VAL A 267 4.09 -13.31 12.29
CA VAL A 267 3.14 -12.58 11.42
C VAL A 267 3.40 -11.09 11.59
N MET A 268 3.62 -10.39 10.49
CA MET A 268 3.66 -8.93 10.48
C MET A 268 2.56 -8.36 9.59
N GLY A 269 2.10 -7.17 9.89
CA GLY A 269 1.07 -6.52 9.09
C GLY A 269 1.03 -5.01 9.23
N SER A 270 0.20 -4.39 8.40
CA SER A 270 0.00 -2.94 8.34
C SER A 270 -1.47 -2.59 8.55
N PHE A 271 -1.72 -1.51 9.28
CA PHE A 271 -3.07 -0.99 9.49
C PHE A 271 -3.49 0.05 8.44
N SER A 272 -2.63 0.38 7.48
CA SER A 272 -2.87 1.46 6.51
C SER A 272 -3.80 1.09 5.35
N LYS A 273 -4.50 -0.03 5.45
CA LYS A 273 -5.43 -0.53 4.44
C LYS A 273 -6.79 -0.84 5.07
N THR A 274 -7.08 -2.12 5.31
CA THR A 274 -8.36 -2.57 5.92
C THR A 274 -8.69 -1.88 7.25
N PHE A 275 -7.67 -1.55 8.04
CA PHE A 275 -7.83 -1.04 9.41
C PHE A 275 -7.87 0.49 9.51
N ALA A 276 -8.01 1.21 8.40
CA ALA A 276 -8.29 2.65 8.33
C ALA A 276 -7.35 3.55 9.15
N SER A 277 -6.10 3.13 9.44
CA SER A 277 -5.16 3.85 10.30
C SER A 277 -3.73 3.75 9.79
N ASN A 278 -2.83 4.55 10.34
CA ASN A 278 -1.41 4.25 10.28
C ASN A 278 -1.04 3.26 11.37
N GLY A 279 0.15 2.68 11.24
CA GLY A 279 0.69 1.71 12.17
C GLY A 279 0.88 0.34 11.56
N GLY A 280 1.49 -0.53 12.33
CA GLY A 280 1.71 -1.92 11.99
C GLY A 280 1.94 -2.75 13.24
N PHE A 281 2.10 -4.03 13.06
CA PHE A 281 2.34 -4.96 14.16
C PHE A 281 3.27 -6.10 13.76
N VAL A 282 3.86 -6.72 14.79
CA VAL A 282 4.54 -8.02 14.71
C VAL A 282 3.96 -8.91 15.78
N ALA A 283 3.46 -10.07 15.40
CA ALA A 283 2.84 -11.07 16.28
C ALA A 283 3.71 -12.33 16.34
N VAL A 284 3.99 -12.81 17.54
CA VAL A 284 4.86 -13.96 17.83
C VAL A 284 4.32 -14.76 19.01
N ARG A 285 4.69 -16.05 19.11
CA ARG A 285 4.34 -16.87 20.26
C ARG A 285 5.29 -16.68 21.45
N ASN A 286 6.56 -16.41 21.18
CA ASN A 286 7.58 -16.35 22.23
C ASN A 286 7.71 -14.94 22.80
N ARG A 287 7.47 -14.81 24.13
CA ARG A 287 7.61 -13.54 24.83
C ARG A 287 9.02 -12.95 24.73
N ALA A 288 10.06 -13.78 24.76
CA ALA A 288 11.44 -13.29 24.66
C ALA A 288 11.68 -12.61 23.30
N VAL A 289 11.11 -13.12 22.21
CA VAL A 289 11.18 -12.49 20.88
C VAL A 289 10.48 -11.13 20.87
N ARG A 290 9.27 -11.04 21.46
CA ARG A 290 8.54 -9.78 21.59
C ARG A 290 9.34 -8.74 22.38
N GLU A 291 9.90 -9.12 23.54
CA GLU A 291 10.72 -8.22 24.36
C GLU A 291 12.03 -7.85 23.64
N TYR A 292 12.63 -8.79 22.93
CA TYR A 292 13.83 -8.53 22.15
C TYR A 292 13.58 -7.49 21.05
N LEU A 293 12.49 -7.62 20.29
CA LEU A 293 12.09 -6.65 19.27
C LEU A 293 11.83 -5.26 19.85
N ARG A 294 11.26 -5.17 21.05
CA ARG A 294 11.02 -3.88 21.72
C ARG A 294 12.29 -3.04 21.89
N TYR A 295 13.43 -3.68 22.13
CA TYR A 295 14.68 -3.00 22.45
C TYR A 295 15.73 -3.04 21.33
N TYR A 296 15.64 -3.99 20.41
CA TYR A 296 16.61 -4.17 19.32
C TYR A 296 16.05 -3.87 17.93
N SER A 297 14.76 -3.63 17.80
CA SER A 297 14.15 -3.12 16.58
C SER A 297 14.15 -1.60 16.61
N SER A 298 15.09 -0.96 15.92
CA SER A 298 15.25 0.50 15.91
C SER A 298 13.96 1.27 15.64
N PRO A 299 13.07 0.84 14.70
CA PRO A 299 11.81 1.52 14.48
C PRO A 299 10.80 1.42 15.64
N ASN A 300 10.96 0.45 16.55
CA ASN A 300 10.17 0.36 17.76
C ASN A 300 10.81 1.15 18.91
N THR A 301 12.14 1.01 19.08
CA THR A 301 12.88 1.57 20.20
C THR A 301 13.02 3.10 20.10
N PHE A 302 13.28 3.63 18.90
CA PHE A 302 13.66 5.04 18.68
C PHE A 302 12.60 5.85 17.93
N SER A 303 11.37 5.31 17.74
CA SER A 303 10.22 6.06 17.26
C SER A 303 9.19 6.22 18.37
N ASN A 304 8.36 7.25 18.28
CA ASN A 304 7.19 7.35 19.14
C ASN A 304 6.17 6.24 18.83
N ALA A 305 5.47 5.78 19.85
CA ALA A 305 4.40 4.79 19.71
C ALA A 305 3.25 5.34 18.85
N MET A 306 2.41 4.45 18.36
CA MET A 306 1.13 4.83 17.74
C MET A 306 0.35 5.74 18.68
N SER A 307 -0.32 6.77 18.12
CA SER A 307 -1.20 7.61 18.94
C SER A 307 -2.36 6.82 19.55
N PRO A 308 -2.87 7.23 20.71
CA PRO A 308 -4.02 6.55 21.31
C PRO A 308 -5.21 6.45 20.36
N ALA A 309 -5.49 7.51 19.60
CA ALA A 309 -6.59 7.54 18.63
C ALA A 309 -6.37 6.51 17.50
N GLN A 310 -5.15 6.40 16.97
CA GLN A 310 -4.83 5.38 15.95
C GLN A 310 -5.03 3.96 16.49
N ALA A 311 -4.62 3.71 17.73
CA ALA A 311 -4.82 2.40 18.36
C ALA A 311 -6.31 2.10 18.60
N ALA A 312 -7.12 3.09 18.97
CA ALA A 312 -8.57 2.95 19.15
C ALA A 312 -9.28 2.69 17.81
N ILE A 313 -8.92 3.40 16.74
CA ILE A 313 -9.40 3.16 15.36
C ILE A 313 -9.21 1.70 15.00
N VAL A 314 -7.98 1.19 15.10
CA VAL A 314 -7.67 -0.20 14.75
C VAL A 314 -8.44 -1.18 15.64
N GLY A 315 -8.53 -0.90 16.95
CA GLY A 315 -9.30 -1.70 17.88
C GLY A 315 -10.77 -1.80 17.48
N LYS A 316 -11.38 -0.67 17.08
CA LYS A 316 -12.77 -0.63 16.59
C LYS A 316 -12.93 -1.34 15.25
N CYS A 317 -11.95 -1.25 14.34
CA CYS A 317 -11.96 -2.01 13.09
C CYS A 317 -11.97 -3.52 13.37
N PHE A 318 -11.21 -4.02 14.34
CA PHE A 318 -11.27 -5.44 14.75
C PHE A 318 -12.66 -5.81 15.28
N ASP A 319 -13.32 -4.94 16.12
CA ASP A 319 -14.67 -5.21 16.60
C ASP A 319 -15.67 -5.38 15.45
N ILE A 320 -15.58 -4.51 14.44
CA ILE A 320 -16.42 -4.60 13.24
C ILE A 320 -16.09 -5.87 12.45
N ILE A 321 -14.81 -6.15 12.19
CA ILE A 321 -14.37 -7.32 11.42
C ILE A 321 -14.86 -8.63 12.02
N GLU A 322 -14.88 -8.75 13.35
CA GLU A 322 -15.35 -9.94 14.08
C GLU A 322 -16.88 -10.02 14.24
N SER A 323 -17.62 -8.96 13.85
CA SER A 323 -19.08 -8.90 13.93
C SER A 323 -19.78 -9.41 12.66
N GLU A 324 -21.11 -9.53 12.74
CA GLU A 324 -21.98 -9.82 11.58
C GLU A 324 -21.84 -8.74 10.48
N GLU A 325 -21.66 -7.48 10.88
CA GLU A 325 -21.43 -6.39 9.93
C GLU A 325 -20.15 -6.63 9.13
N GLY A 326 -19.07 -7.03 9.79
CA GLY A 326 -17.80 -7.36 9.11
C GLY A 326 -17.95 -8.53 8.14
N ALA A 327 -18.73 -9.55 8.50
CA ALA A 327 -19.04 -10.65 7.59
C ALA A 327 -19.83 -10.18 6.35
N MET A 328 -20.80 -9.26 6.53
CA MET A 328 -21.53 -8.66 5.41
C MET A 328 -20.61 -7.78 4.53
N LEU A 329 -19.73 -7.00 5.12
CA LEU A 329 -18.76 -6.17 4.38
C LEU A 329 -17.82 -7.03 3.53
N ARG A 330 -17.26 -8.11 4.09
CA ARG A 330 -16.41 -9.06 3.34
C ARG A 330 -17.15 -9.74 2.20
N LYS A 331 -18.40 -10.16 2.43
CA LYS A 331 -19.24 -10.75 1.38
C LYS A 331 -19.50 -9.77 0.24
N ARG A 332 -19.81 -8.50 0.58
CA ARG A 332 -20.01 -7.43 -0.40
C ARG A 332 -18.72 -7.12 -1.16
N LEU A 333 -17.59 -7.01 -0.46
CA LEU A 333 -16.29 -6.83 -1.07
C LEU A 333 -15.98 -7.94 -2.08
N MET A 334 -16.18 -9.22 -1.72
CA MET A 334 -15.92 -10.35 -2.61
C MET A 334 -16.88 -10.36 -3.81
N THR A 335 -18.14 -9.98 -3.62
CA THR A 335 -19.10 -9.81 -4.72
C THR A 335 -18.63 -8.74 -5.70
N ASN A 336 -18.17 -7.60 -5.19
CA ASN A 336 -17.63 -6.49 -5.99
C ASN A 336 -16.38 -6.91 -6.77
N ILE A 337 -15.45 -7.62 -6.13
CA ILE A 337 -14.24 -8.17 -6.76
C ILE A 337 -14.59 -9.07 -7.93
N ASN A 338 -15.47 -10.05 -7.72
CA ASN A 338 -15.84 -11.01 -8.74
C ASN A 338 -16.61 -10.34 -9.89
N THR A 339 -17.45 -9.35 -9.59
CA THR A 339 -18.16 -8.56 -10.60
C THR A 339 -17.20 -7.76 -11.46
N LEU A 340 -16.24 -7.05 -10.84
CA LEU A 340 -15.24 -6.29 -11.56
C LEU A 340 -14.39 -7.20 -12.47
N ARG A 341 -13.87 -8.31 -11.94
CA ARG A 341 -13.08 -9.27 -12.72
C ARG A 341 -13.85 -9.82 -13.91
N LYS A 342 -15.12 -10.22 -13.69
CA LYS A 342 -15.99 -10.73 -14.77
C LYS A 342 -16.21 -9.68 -15.88
N LEU A 343 -16.52 -8.42 -15.51
CA LEU A 343 -16.76 -7.36 -16.49
C LEU A 343 -15.49 -7.00 -17.27
N LEU A 344 -14.33 -6.97 -16.60
CA LEU A 344 -13.05 -6.76 -17.27
C LEU A 344 -12.74 -7.87 -18.28
N HIS A 345 -12.95 -9.14 -17.92
CA HIS A 345 -12.80 -10.26 -18.86
C HIS A 345 -13.77 -10.15 -20.05
N ASN A 346 -15.02 -9.77 -19.84
CA ASN A 346 -15.99 -9.55 -20.91
C ASN A 346 -15.56 -8.42 -21.87
N CYS A 347 -14.75 -7.48 -21.40
CA CYS A 347 -14.13 -6.42 -22.22
C CYS A 347 -12.74 -6.80 -22.74
N ASN A 348 -12.37 -8.08 -22.70
CA ASN A 348 -11.08 -8.63 -23.17
C ASN A 348 -9.83 -8.10 -22.43
N PHE A 349 -9.97 -7.66 -21.19
CA PHE A 349 -8.82 -7.38 -20.34
C PHE A 349 -8.28 -8.66 -19.68
N GLU A 350 -6.97 -8.82 -19.68
CA GLU A 350 -6.28 -9.84 -18.89
C GLU A 350 -6.14 -9.32 -17.45
N VAL A 351 -6.60 -10.12 -16.49
CA VAL A 351 -6.55 -9.80 -15.05
C VAL A 351 -5.68 -10.82 -14.35
N TYR A 352 -4.63 -10.34 -13.65
CA TYR A 352 -3.72 -11.19 -12.92
C TYR A 352 -4.29 -11.71 -11.60
N GLY A 353 -3.70 -12.80 -11.11
CA GLY A 353 -3.86 -13.33 -9.78
C GLY A 353 -5.26 -13.86 -9.45
N GLU A 354 -5.49 -14.05 -8.18
CA GLU A 354 -6.71 -14.59 -7.59
C GLU A 354 -7.70 -13.49 -7.21
N PRO A 355 -8.97 -13.84 -6.95
CA PRO A 355 -9.94 -12.88 -6.43
C PRO A 355 -9.49 -12.28 -5.08
N SER A 356 -9.09 -11.02 -5.10
CA SER A 356 -8.66 -10.26 -3.93
C SER A 356 -9.08 -8.80 -4.05
N PRO A 357 -8.95 -7.97 -3.00
CA PRO A 357 -9.23 -6.54 -3.08
C PRO A 357 -8.37 -5.79 -4.10
N ILE A 358 -7.32 -6.42 -4.61
CA ILE A 358 -6.41 -5.84 -5.58
C ILE A 358 -6.65 -6.52 -6.93
N VAL A 359 -7.33 -5.83 -7.85
CA VAL A 359 -7.58 -6.33 -9.20
C VAL A 359 -6.56 -5.73 -10.15
N CYS A 360 -5.59 -6.55 -10.58
CA CYS A 360 -4.48 -6.14 -11.44
C CYS A 360 -4.84 -6.32 -12.90
N VAL A 361 -5.08 -5.22 -13.63
CA VAL A 361 -5.47 -5.21 -15.04
C VAL A 361 -4.26 -4.95 -15.91
N LYS A 362 -3.86 -5.93 -16.71
CA LYS A 362 -2.67 -5.86 -17.59
C LYS A 362 -2.86 -4.82 -18.69
N MET A 363 -1.83 -3.98 -18.86
CA MET A 363 -1.71 -3.03 -19.98
C MET A 363 -0.57 -3.39 -20.94
N GLY A 364 0.45 -4.09 -20.48
CA GLY A 364 1.61 -4.47 -21.27
C GLY A 364 2.68 -3.38 -21.29
N TYR A 365 2.89 -2.73 -22.45
CA TYR A 365 3.92 -1.71 -22.61
C TYR A 365 3.65 -0.45 -21.78
N GLU A 366 4.71 0.14 -21.24
CA GLU A 366 4.66 1.36 -20.42
C GLU A 366 4.09 2.53 -21.19
N SER A 367 4.42 2.68 -22.50
CA SER A 367 3.88 3.75 -23.36
C SER A 367 2.35 3.71 -23.41
N LEU A 368 1.78 2.57 -23.74
CA LEU A 368 0.33 2.39 -23.76
C LEU A 368 -0.30 2.62 -22.38
N ALA A 369 0.29 2.05 -21.32
CA ALA A 369 -0.23 2.18 -19.97
C ALA A 369 -0.26 3.65 -19.49
N ARG A 370 0.76 4.44 -19.86
CA ARG A 370 0.84 5.89 -19.58
C ARG A 370 -0.22 6.68 -20.33
N LEU A 371 -0.44 6.38 -21.60
CA LEU A 371 -1.48 6.99 -22.41
C LEU A 371 -2.89 6.68 -21.87
N VAL A 372 -3.14 5.43 -21.45
CA VAL A 372 -4.39 5.10 -20.76
C VAL A 372 -4.52 5.91 -19.47
N SER A 373 -3.47 5.95 -18.63
CA SER A 373 -3.48 6.68 -17.35
C SER A 373 -3.74 8.18 -17.53
N ARG A 374 -3.23 8.78 -18.59
CA ARG A 374 -3.48 10.18 -18.98
C ARG A 374 -4.96 10.47 -19.15
N ARG A 375 -5.72 9.52 -19.67
CA ARG A 375 -7.14 9.66 -20.01
C ARG A 375 -8.09 9.37 -18.86
N LEU A 376 -7.63 8.66 -17.79
CA LEU A 376 -8.51 8.23 -16.70
C LEU A 376 -9.16 9.40 -15.94
N PRO A 377 -8.46 10.51 -15.59
CA PRO A 377 -9.10 11.64 -14.91
C PRO A 377 -10.30 12.22 -15.66
N SER A 378 -10.15 12.48 -16.96
CA SER A 378 -11.24 13.00 -17.81
C SER A 378 -12.35 11.99 -18.07
N ALA A 379 -12.04 10.69 -17.96
CA ALA A 379 -13.01 9.61 -18.05
C ALA A 379 -13.77 9.38 -16.75
N GLY A 380 -13.39 9.99 -15.63
CA GLY A 380 -14.05 9.82 -14.35
C GLY A 380 -13.62 8.55 -13.59
N LEU A 381 -12.34 8.15 -13.70
CA LEU A 381 -11.81 6.97 -13.00
C LEU A 381 -10.47 7.29 -12.30
N LEU A 382 -10.39 6.98 -11.01
CA LEU A 382 -9.14 6.94 -10.25
C LEU A 382 -8.67 5.48 -10.17
N ALA A 383 -7.50 5.19 -10.76
CA ALA A 383 -6.82 3.91 -10.63
C ALA A 383 -5.30 4.15 -10.60
N ASN A 384 -4.57 3.24 -9.96
CA ASN A 384 -3.13 3.36 -9.79
C ASN A 384 -2.38 2.61 -10.90
N LEU A 385 -1.64 3.35 -11.72
CA LEU A 385 -0.70 2.75 -12.66
C LEU A 385 0.51 2.20 -11.92
N VAL A 386 0.86 0.95 -12.21
CA VAL A 386 2.08 0.29 -11.77
C VAL A 386 2.89 -0.07 -13.01
N GLU A 387 4.13 0.42 -13.04
CA GLU A 387 5.06 0.23 -14.16
C GLU A 387 6.46 -0.14 -13.64
N TYR A 388 7.36 -0.47 -14.54
CA TYR A 388 8.74 -0.74 -14.18
C TYR A 388 9.36 0.45 -13.41
N PRO A 389 10.12 0.25 -12.29
CA PRO A 389 10.69 -1.04 -11.84
C PRO A 389 9.85 -1.82 -10.81
N ALA A 390 8.65 -1.38 -10.46
CA ALA A 390 7.81 -2.09 -9.49
C ALA A 390 7.25 -3.42 -10.04
N VAL A 391 7.17 -3.52 -11.36
CA VAL A 391 6.85 -4.75 -12.11
C VAL A 391 7.86 -4.90 -13.26
N PRO A 392 8.05 -6.08 -13.87
CA PRO A 392 8.93 -6.25 -15.02
C PRO A 392 8.53 -5.33 -16.20
N LYS A 393 9.49 -4.99 -17.05
CA LYS A 393 9.21 -4.26 -18.31
C LYS A 393 8.15 -4.98 -19.13
N GLU A 394 7.33 -4.21 -19.85
CA GLU A 394 6.22 -4.72 -20.68
C GLU A 394 5.14 -5.46 -19.88
N ARG A 395 5.14 -5.28 -18.56
CA ARG A 395 4.16 -5.83 -17.63
C ARG A 395 3.41 -4.76 -16.85
N ALA A 396 3.38 -3.53 -17.38
CA ALA A 396 2.62 -2.44 -16.78
C ALA A 396 1.14 -2.82 -16.62
N ARG A 397 0.54 -2.37 -15.53
CA ARG A 397 -0.84 -2.71 -15.14
C ARG A 397 -1.51 -1.61 -14.34
N PHE A 398 -2.83 -1.56 -14.38
CA PHE A 398 -3.58 -0.82 -13.38
C PHE A 398 -3.86 -1.73 -12.20
N ARG A 399 -3.54 -1.24 -11.00
CA ARG A 399 -3.90 -1.88 -9.74
C ARG A 399 -5.16 -1.20 -9.22
N MET A 400 -6.31 -1.84 -9.48
CA MET A 400 -7.62 -1.36 -9.06
C MET A 400 -7.93 -1.89 -7.66
N GLN A 401 -8.10 -0.99 -6.71
CA GLN A 401 -8.41 -1.31 -5.32
C GLN A 401 -9.92 -1.37 -5.13
N VAL A 402 -10.45 -2.55 -4.83
CA VAL A 402 -11.88 -2.74 -4.63
C VAL A 402 -12.25 -2.45 -3.18
N MET A 403 -13.31 -1.69 -2.97
CA MET A 403 -13.84 -1.37 -1.64
C MET A 403 -15.25 -1.96 -1.46
N ALA A 404 -15.60 -2.26 -0.20
CA ALA A 404 -16.91 -2.83 0.12
C ALA A 404 -18.08 -1.89 -0.21
N ASN A 405 -17.87 -0.58 -0.23
CA ASN A 405 -18.89 0.42 -0.54
C ASN A 405 -19.05 0.71 -2.05
N HIS A 406 -18.22 0.13 -2.93
CA HIS A 406 -18.50 0.20 -4.37
C HIS A 406 -19.88 -0.39 -4.68
N THR A 407 -20.65 0.33 -5.46
CA THR A 407 -21.94 -0.16 -6.01
C THR A 407 -21.72 -0.90 -7.33
N SER A 408 -22.71 -1.68 -7.77
CA SER A 408 -22.67 -2.29 -9.09
C SER A 408 -22.53 -1.25 -10.21
N HIS A 409 -23.11 -0.05 -10.01
CA HIS A 409 -23.00 1.06 -10.96
C HIS A 409 -21.56 1.59 -11.02
N ASP A 410 -20.91 1.79 -9.87
CA ASP A 410 -19.49 2.20 -9.82
C ASP A 410 -18.58 1.22 -10.58
N ILE A 411 -18.85 -0.08 -10.44
CA ILE A 411 -18.04 -1.11 -11.12
C ILE A 411 -18.25 -1.07 -12.63
N VAL A 412 -19.50 -0.91 -13.09
CA VAL A 412 -19.82 -0.79 -14.52
C VAL A 412 -19.20 0.47 -15.10
N ASP A 413 -19.32 1.61 -14.41
CA ASP A 413 -18.73 2.88 -14.82
C ASP A 413 -17.21 2.76 -14.95
N ALA A 414 -16.55 2.17 -13.96
CA ALA A 414 -15.10 2.01 -13.97
C ALA A 414 -14.62 1.18 -15.16
N VAL A 415 -15.28 0.07 -15.46
CA VAL A 415 -14.93 -0.77 -16.62
C VAL A 415 -15.19 -0.04 -17.93
N HIS A 416 -16.29 0.71 -18.03
CA HIS A 416 -16.58 1.54 -19.20
C HIS A 416 -15.51 2.64 -19.40
N CYS A 417 -15.16 3.38 -18.34
CA CYS A 417 -14.12 4.42 -18.38
C CYS A 417 -12.77 3.84 -18.81
N LEU A 418 -12.36 2.71 -18.22
CA LEU A 418 -11.10 2.06 -18.55
C LEU A 418 -11.10 1.57 -20.01
N SER A 419 -12.18 0.95 -20.48
CA SER A 419 -12.30 0.44 -21.85
C SER A 419 -12.22 1.57 -22.88
N LYS A 420 -12.93 2.68 -22.65
CA LYS A 420 -12.89 3.86 -23.50
C LYS A 420 -11.49 4.49 -23.52
N ALA A 421 -10.86 4.65 -22.35
CA ALA A 421 -9.53 5.17 -22.24
C ALA A 421 -8.49 4.28 -22.94
N ALA A 422 -8.58 2.97 -22.79
CA ALA A 422 -7.68 2.00 -23.43
C ALA A 422 -7.81 2.00 -24.98
N ALA A 423 -9.02 2.04 -25.50
CA ALA A 423 -9.25 2.09 -26.94
C ALA A 423 -8.67 3.37 -27.58
N ALA A 424 -8.88 4.52 -26.94
CA ALA A 424 -8.34 5.79 -27.44
C ALA A 424 -6.81 5.87 -27.29
N ALA A 425 -6.27 5.39 -26.16
CA ALA A 425 -4.82 5.35 -25.94
C ALA A 425 -4.10 4.39 -26.90
N LYS A 426 -4.74 3.28 -27.30
CA LYS A 426 -4.19 2.38 -28.32
C LYS A 426 -4.03 3.08 -29.66
N PHE A 427 -5.00 3.88 -30.10
CA PHE A 427 -4.89 4.67 -31.31
C PHE A 427 -3.74 5.67 -31.25
N GLU A 428 -3.56 6.36 -30.11
CA GLU A 428 -2.44 7.30 -29.91
C GLU A 428 -1.09 6.57 -29.91
N ASP A 429 -0.98 5.43 -29.23
CA ASP A 429 0.25 4.64 -29.17
C ASP A 429 0.67 4.13 -30.56
N ASP A 430 -0.30 3.63 -31.34
CA ASP A 430 -0.09 3.17 -32.71
C ASP A 430 0.34 4.37 -33.63
N ALA A 431 -0.28 5.54 -33.49
CA ALA A 431 0.05 6.72 -34.26
C ALA A 431 1.44 7.31 -33.91
N LEU A 432 1.82 7.33 -32.64
CA LEU A 432 3.15 7.72 -32.18
C LEU A 432 4.23 6.76 -32.70
N LYS A 433 4.01 5.47 -32.65
CA LYS A 433 4.92 4.45 -33.18
C LYS A 433 5.06 4.50 -34.70
N ALA A 434 3.99 4.83 -35.40
CA ALA A 434 3.99 5.02 -36.85
C ALA A 434 4.55 6.39 -37.29
N GLY A 435 4.80 7.32 -36.35
CA GLY A 435 5.25 8.70 -36.66
C GLY A 435 4.19 9.58 -37.32
N THR A 436 2.93 9.16 -37.27
CA THR A 436 1.79 9.95 -37.77
C THR A 436 1.25 10.93 -36.73
N MET A 437 1.74 10.86 -35.49
CA MET A 437 1.50 11.76 -34.38
C MET A 437 2.81 12.05 -33.66
N THR A 438 2.98 13.29 -33.22
CA THR A 438 4.11 13.73 -32.38
C THR A 438 3.70 13.89 -30.92
N LEU A 439 4.68 13.92 -30.00
CA LEU A 439 4.40 14.21 -28.59
C LEU A 439 3.81 15.64 -28.41
N ALA A 440 4.24 16.62 -29.20
CA ALA A 440 3.71 17.97 -29.15
C ALA A 440 2.23 18.05 -29.58
N GLU A 441 1.82 17.26 -30.57
CA GLU A 441 0.41 17.14 -30.94
C GLU A 441 -0.42 16.44 -29.86
N LEU A 442 0.16 15.45 -29.16
CA LEU A 442 -0.46 14.83 -28.01
C LEU A 442 -0.63 15.85 -26.86
N GLU A 443 0.41 16.65 -26.58
CA GLU A 443 0.40 17.72 -25.56
C GLU A 443 -0.66 18.79 -25.83
N ALA A 444 -0.86 19.14 -27.09
CA ALA A 444 -1.88 20.11 -27.50
C ALA A 444 -3.32 19.63 -27.31
N GLN A 445 -3.54 18.32 -27.11
CA GLN A 445 -4.84 17.75 -26.80
C GLN A 445 -5.12 17.85 -25.30
N SER A 446 -5.77 18.95 -24.86
CA SER A 446 -6.28 19.06 -23.48
C SER A 446 -7.34 17.99 -23.24
N LEU A 447 -7.10 17.09 -22.28
CA LEU A 447 -8.07 16.04 -21.89
C LEU A 447 -8.93 16.45 -20.71
N ILE A 448 -8.58 17.54 -20.04
CA ILE A 448 -9.34 18.08 -18.92
C ILE A 448 -9.93 19.39 -19.40
N PRO A 449 -11.27 19.58 -19.33
CA PRO A 449 -11.88 20.86 -19.68
C PRO A 449 -11.20 21.96 -18.87
N GLU A 450 -10.88 23.09 -19.52
CA GLU A 450 -10.46 24.30 -18.79
C GLU A 450 -11.56 24.63 -17.79
N SER A 451 -11.35 24.29 -16.53
CA SER A 451 -12.28 24.62 -15.46
C SER A 451 -12.15 26.11 -15.21
N THR A 452 -13.14 26.86 -15.59
CA THR A 452 -13.35 28.27 -15.25
C THR A 452 -13.44 28.55 -13.75
N ALA A 453 -13.17 27.55 -12.88
CA ALA A 453 -13.31 27.61 -11.43
C ALA A 453 -11.99 27.75 -10.64
N ALA A 454 -10.84 27.79 -11.27
CA ALA A 454 -9.56 27.79 -10.54
C ALA A 454 -9.21 29.14 -9.86
N THR A 455 -9.96 30.22 -10.11
CA THR A 455 -9.63 31.57 -9.61
C THR A 455 -10.43 31.99 -8.36
N GLU A 456 -11.50 31.30 -7.99
CA GLU A 456 -12.35 31.75 -6.88
C GLU A 456 -12.15 31.02 -5.52
N SER A 457 -11.45 29.89 -5.48
CA SER A 457 -11.38 29.10 -4.23
C SER A 457 -10.21 29.44 -3.32
N LEU A 458 -9.19 30.16 -3.77
CA LEU A 458 -8.07 30.62 -2.92
C LEU A 458 -8.43 31.78 -1.99
N HIS A 459 -9.55 32.47 -2.22
CA HIS A 459 -10.01 33.57 -1.36
C HIS A 459 -10.96 33.16 -0.21
N ARG A 460 -11.37 31.87 -0.11
CA ARG A 460 -12.29 31.41 0.96
C ARG A 460 -11.61 30.83 2.19
N LEU A 461 -10.30 30.84 2.29
CA LEU A 461 -9.57 30.43 3.49
C LEU A 461 -9.05 31.60 4.34
N SER A 462 -9.49 32.82 4.07
CA SER A 462 -9.31 33.92 5.02
C SER A 462 -10.50 33.93 5.98
N PRO A 463 -10.28 33.86 7.29
CA PRO A 463 -11.37 34.04 8.24
C PRO A 463 -11.86 35.48 8.12
N THR A 464 -13.07 35.66 7.62
CA THR A 464 -13.79 36.92 7.75
C THR A 464 -14.00 37.20 9.24
N ALA A 465 -13.25 38.12 9.79
CA ALA A 465 -13.54 38.76 11.07
C ALA A 465 -14.88 39.45 10.96
N ALA A 466 -15.94 38.80 11.40
CA ALA A 466 -17.23 39.44 11.66
C ALA A 466 -17.17 40.04 13.06
N SER A 467 -17.12 41.35 13.06
CA SER A 467 -17.33 42.22 14.23
C SER A 467 -18.48 41.74 15.12
N ARG A 468 -18.19 41.34 16.37
CA ARG A 468 -19.04 41.57 17.51
C ARG A 468 -18.14 42.02 18.66
N GLY A 469 -18.29 43.29 19.04
CA GLY A 469 -17.69 43.82 20.24
C GLY A 469 -18.31 43.15 21.46
N GLU A 470 -17.46 42.61 22.28
CA GLU A 470 -17.65 42.48 23.73
C GLU A 470 -16.24 42.36 24.35
N ALA A 471 -16.09 43.02 25.51
CA ALA A 471 -14.85 43.38 26.16
C ALA A 471 -13.98 42.18 26.57
N GLU A 472 -12.67 42.29 26.33
CA GLU A 472 -11.65 41.41 26.91
C GLU A 472 -11.62 41.56 28.46
N PRO A 473 -11.58 40.45 29.22
CA PRO A 473 -11.04 40.49 30.58
C PRO A 473 -9.54 40.26 30.56
N SER A 474 -8.80 41.16 31.18
CA SER A 474 -7.36 41.21 31.29
C SER A 474 -6.73 39.92 31.85
N LEU A 475 -5.71 39.40 31.17
CA LEU A 475 -4.85 38.27 31.54
C LEU A 475 -3.86 38.55 32.68
N ALA A 476 -4.27 39.32 33.72
CA ALA A 476 -3.39 39.72 34.82
C ALA A 476 -3.69 39.05 36.16
N LYS A 477 -4.37 37.88 36.18
CA LYS A 477 -4.70 37.20 37.47
C LYS A 477 -4.55 35.65 37.38
N LEU A 478 -3.51 35.12 36.79
CA LEU A 478 -3.28 33.67 36.79
C LEU A 478 -1.85 33.26 37.15
N TYR A 479 -1.04 34.15 37.73
CA TYR A 479 0.20 33.77 38.43
C TYR A 479 0.30 34.61 39.74
N GLY A 480 -0.23 34.05 40.79
CA GLY A 480 -0.01 34.40 42.18
C GLY A 480 -0.06 33.11 42.97
#